data_51fbb5694e529226dc7549a3e57b1456
#
_entry.id   51fbb5694e529226dc7549a3e57b1456
#
_cell.length_a   1.000
_cell.length_b   1.000
_cell.length_c   1.000
_cell.angle_alpha   90.00
_cell.angle_beta   90.00
_cell.angle_gamma   90.00
#
_symmetry.space_group_name_H-M   'P 1'
#
loop_
_entity.id
_entity.type
_entity.pdbx_description
1 polymer ?
#
loop_
_entity_poly.entity_id
_entity_poly.type
_entity_poly.pdbx_seq_one_letter_code
_entity_poly.pdbx_strand_id
1 'polypeptide(L)'
;MVRGGGAHVGVLTVVWLVVAASVAIAQPIAEYRIGPLDSLDITVFQVKDLTLKKAQVDAAGQIRLPLIGAVTAGGKTAAELSAEIAARLGEKYLQNPQVSVVVAEAVSQKVSVEGAVNEAGVFQLKGRTGLMEAIAQAKGESRTGNPRRVAIVRSVDGAPQAARFDLVAIRAGRARDPEVVAGDTVVVDGSRAGRLWRNLVETLPALIVFSYL
;
A
#
# COMPACT_ATOMS: atom_id res chain seq x y z
N MET A 1 61.44 46.18 44.58
CA MET A 1 61.65 46.68 43.20
C MET A 1 61.60 45.46 42.25
N VAL A 2 60.91 45.56 41.17
CA VAL A 2 60.76 44.67 40.02
C VAL A 2 59.42 43.95 39.96
N ARG A 3 58.72 44.37 38.96
CA ARG A 3 57.47 43.97 38.33
C ARG A 3 57.45 42.52 37.78
N GLY A 4 56.40 41.82 37.99
CA GLY A 4 56.09 40.57 37.29
C GLY A 4 54.78 40.66 36.48
N GLY A 5 54.86 40.47 35.17
CA GLY A 5 53.79 40.58 34.28
C GLY A 5 52.89 39.29 34.27
N GLY A 6 51.62 39.52 34.31
CA GLY A 6 50.63 38.44 34.13
C GLY A 6 50.43 38.04 32.65
N ALA A 7 50.52 36.77 32.38
CA ALA A 7 50.18 36.20 31.08
C ALA A 7 48.74 35.68 31.13
N HIS A 8 47.83 36.33 30.38
CA HIS A 8 46.49 35.85 30.12
C HIS A 8 46.56 34.76 29.02
N VAL A 9 46.35 33.54 29.43
CA VAL A 9 46.13 32.44 28.47
C VAL A 9 44.64 32.44 28.09
N GLY A 10 44.36 32.94 26.90
CA GLY A 10 43.02 32.87 26.29
C GLY A 10 42.71 31.47 25.81
N VAL A 11 41.76 30.83 26.46
CA VAL A 11 41.21 29.53 25.99
C VAL A 11 40.26 29.82 24.85
N LEU A 12 40.69 29.53 23.62
CA LEU A 12 39.83 29.51 22.40
C LEU A 12 39.00 28.26 22.41
N THR A 13 37.74 28.37 22.84
CA THR A 13 36.74 27.29 22.74
C THR A 13 36.24 27.25 21.31
N VAL A 14 36.76 26.30 20.52
CA VAL A 14 36.25 26.00 19.18
C VAL A 14 34.97 25.16 19.33
N VAL A 15 33.82 25.82 19.15
CA VAL A 15 32.52 25.16 19.09
C VAL A 15 32.36 24.51 17.70
N TRP A 16 32.51 23.19 17.62
CA TRP A 16 32.17 22.42 16.44
C TRP A 16 30.65 22.32 16.32
N LEU A 17 30.08 23.09 15.41
CA LEU A 17 28.67 22.97 15.02
C LEU A 17 28.51 21.72 14.12
N VAL A 18 28.13 20.61 14.72
CA VAL A 18 27.77 19.41 13.96
C VAL A 18 26.41 19.66 13.34
N VAL A 19 26.37 20.04 12.07
CA VAL A 19 25.16 20.08 11.26
C VAL A 19 24.81 18.63 10.92
N ALA A 20 23.91 18.03 11.69
CA ALA A 20 23.30 16.74 11.35
C ALA A 20 22.41 16.94 10.12
N ALA A 21 22.93 16.63 8.94
CA ALA A 21 22.13 16.54 7.73
C ALA A 21 21.17 15.35 7.89
N SER A 22 19.91 15.64 8.19
CA SER A 22 18.84 14.64 8.15
C SER A 22 18.66 14.20 6.70
N VAL A 23 19.24 13.07 6.34
CA VAL A 23 18.94 12.40 5.08
C VAL A 23 17.51 11.91 5.18
N ALA A 24 16.59 12.64 4.56
CA ALA A 24 15.22 12.17 4.35
C ALA A 24 15.30 10.97 3.42
N ILE A 25 15.24 9.77 4.00
CA ILE A 25 15.07 8.53 3.23
C ILE A 25 13.68 8.62 2.61
N ALA A 26 13.61 8.94 1.31
CA ALA A 26 12.39 8.86 0.54
C ALA A 26 11.91 7.41 0.61
N GLN A 27 10.79 7.18 1.30
CA GLN A 27 10.18 5.84 1.35
C GLN A 27 9.74 5.48 -0.07
N PRO A 28 10.09 4.29 -0.58
CA PRO A 28 9.65 3.86 -1.88
C PRO A 28 8.12 3.92 -1.92
N ILE A 29 7.59 4.58 -2.92
CA ILE A 29 6.15 4.57 -3.21
C ILE A 29 5.81 3.11 -3.48
N ALA A 30 4.90 2.53 -2.68
CA ALA A 30 4.45 1.16 -2.90
C ALA A 30 3.84 1.08 -4.31
N GLU A 31 4.56 0.45 -5.22
CA GLU A 31 4.16 0.32 -6.61
C GLU A 31 3.02 -0.69 -6.71
N TYR A 32 2.03 -0.39 -7.56
CA TYR A 32 0.87 -1.25 -7.77
C TYR A 32 1.31 -2.65 -8.22
N ARG A 33 0.86 -3.69 -7.53
CA ARG A 33 1.04 -5.07 -7.93
C ARG A 33 -0.24 -5.61 -8.55
N ILE A 34 -0.11 -6.11 -9.76
CA ILE A 34 -1.17 -6.69 -10.57
C ILE A 34 -1.76 -7.88 -9.81
N GLY A 35 -3.09 -7.97 -9.79
CA GLY A 35 -3.82 -9.07 -9.18
C GLY A 35 -4.78 -9.75 -10.14
N PRO A 36 -5.41 -10.87 -9.71
CA PRO A 36 -6.44 -11.54 -10.48
C PRO A 36 -7.60 -10.61 -10.85
N LEU A 37 -8.16 -10.80 -12.03
CA LEU A 37 -9.26 -10.02 -12.62
C LEU A 37 -8.91 -8.58 -13.02
N ASP A 38 -7.69 -8.12 -12.82
CA ASP A 38 -7.25 -6.83 -13.36
C ASP A 38 -7.25 -6.86 -14.89
N SER A 39 -7.53 -5.72 -15.50
CA SER A 39 -7.44 -5.54 -16.94
C SER A 39 -6.19 -4.75 -17.30
N LEU A 40 -5.40 -5.26 -18.22
CA LEU A 40 -4.13 -4.69 -18.66
C LEU A 40 -4.20 -4.27 -20.12
N ASP A 41 -3.67 -3.10 -20.44
CA ASP A 41 -3.34 -2.68 -21.79
C ASP A 41 -1.86 -2.99 -22.05
N ILE A 42 -1.61 -3.88 -23.00
CA ILE A 42 -0.26 -4.31 -23.38
C ILE A 42 0.01 -3.81 -24.80
N THR A 43 1.02 -2.99 -24.96
CA THR A 43 1.41 -2.43 -26.26
C THR A 43 2.82 -2.88 -26.59
N VAL A 44 2.97 -3.54 -27.74
CA VAL A 44 4.26 -3.87 -28.32
C VAL A 44 4.54 -2.86 -29.46
N PHE A 45 5.57 -2.05 -29.28
CA PHE A 45 5.88 -0.98 -30.23
C PHE A 45 6.18 -1.55 -31.63
N GLN A 46 5.62 -0.92 -32.65
CA GLN A 46 5.70 -1.34 -34.07
C GLN A 46 5.08 -2.69 -34.43
N VAL A 47 4.48 -3.43 -33.48
CA VAL A 47 3.83 -4.74 -33.74
C VAL A 47 2.38 -4.69 -33.27
N LYS A 48 1.50 -4.19 -34.11
CA LYS A 48 0.07 -4.01 -33.77
C LYS A 48 -0.64 -5.32 -33.42
N ASP A 49 -0.28 -6.42 -34.07
CA ASP A 49 -0.88 -7.73 -33.89
C ASP A 49 -0.59 -8.34 -32.49
N LEU A 50 0.41 -7.84 -31.79
CA LEU A 50 0.73 -8.23 -30.41
C LEU A 50 0.23 -7.23 -29.36
N THR A 51 -0.43 -6.14 -29.79
CA THR A 51 -1.03 -5.16 -28.89
C THR A 51 -2.39 -5.65 -28.42
N LEU A 52 -2.53 -5.82 -27.11
CA LEU A 52 -3.77 -6.26 -26.47
C LEU A 52 -4.36 -5.12 -25.63
N LYS A 53 -5.63 -4.85 -25.86
CA LYS A 53 -6.41 -3.93 -25.03
C LYS A 53 -7.30 -4.72 -24.08
N LYS A 54 -7.34 -4.30 -22.81
CA LYS A 54 -8.13 -4.93 -21.75
C LYS A 54 -7.87 -6.44 -21.62
N ALA A 55 -6.60 -6.86 -21.73
CA ALA A 55 -6.22 -8.23 -21.45
C ALA A 55 -6.48 -8.53 -19.97
N GLN A 56 -7.41 -9.44 -19.68
CA GLN A 56 -7.79 -9.77 -18.31
C GLN A 56 -6.82 -10.78 -17.71
N VAL A 57 -6.37 -10.49 -16.48
CA VAL A 57 -5.62 -11.44 -15.65
C VAL A 57 -6.58 -12.50 -15.14
N ASP A 58 -6.27 -13.76 -15.37
CA ASP A 58 -7.12 -14.88 -14.91
C ASP A 58 -7.02 -15.09 -13.38
N ALA A 59 -7.83 -16.01 -12.85
CA ALA A 59 -7.86 -16.32 -11.43
C ALA A 59 -6.54 -16.91 -10.89
N ALA A 60 -5.70 -17.46 -11.78
CA ALA A 60 -4.36 -17.97 -11.45
C ALA A 60 -3.29 -16.86 -11.52
N GLY A 61 -3.68 -15.61 -11.80
CA GLY A 61 -2.76 -14.49 -11.95
C GLY A 61 -1.99 -14.49 -13.28
N GLN A 62 -2.51 -15.15 -14.31
CA GLN A 62 -1.86 -15.26 -15.61
C GLN A 62 -2.58 -14.44 -16.68
N ILE A 63 -1.83 -14.01 -17.68
CA ILE A 63 -2.34 -13.45 -18.94
C ILE A 63 -1.87 -14.31 -20.11
N ARG A 64 -2.62 -14.33 -21.19
CA ARG A 64 -2.24 -15.03 -22.41
C ARG A 64 -1.88 -14.04 -23.51
N LEU A 65 -0.68 -14.17 -24.05
CA LEU A 65 -0.20 -13.37 -25.17
C LEU A 65 0.04 -14.26 -26.40
N PRO A 66 -0.21 -13.73 -27.60
CA PRO A 66 0.23 -14.37 -28.83
C PRO A 66 1.74 -14.66 -28.79
N LEU A 67 2.17 -15.71 -29.44
CA LEU A 67 3.56 -16.19 -29.57
C LEU A 67 4.18 -16.76 -28.29
N ILE A 68 4.05 -16.10 -27.13
CA ILE A 68 4.71 -16.48 -25.87
C ILE A 68 3.81 -17.21 -24.88
N GLY A 69 2.51 -17.35 -25.20
CA GLY A 69 1.55 -18.13 -24.38
C GLY A 69 1.22 -17.48 -23.04
N ALA A 70 1.13 -18.29 -21.99
CA ALA A 70 0.80 -17.82 -20.64
C ALA A 70 1.99 -17.16 -19.95
N VAL A 71 1.76 -15.98 -19.37
CA VAL A 71 2.74 -15.20 -18.61
C VAL A 71 2.14 -14.87 -17.25
N THR A 72 2.90 -15.08 -16.17
CA THR A 72 2.46 -14.72 -14.82
C THR A 72 2.52 -13.21 -14.63
N ALA A 73 1.36 -12.59 -14.46
CA ALA A 73 1.19 -11.17 -14.18
C ALA A 73 0.98 -10.89 -12.69
N GLY A 74 0.30 -11.80 -11.98
CA GLY A 74 -0.04 -11.65 -10.56
C GLY A 74 1.19 -11.45 -9.67
N GLY A 75 1.11 -10.46 -8.77
CA GLY A 75 2.18 -10.08 -7.85
C GLY A 75 3.29 -9.21 -8.45
N LYS A 76 3.32 -9.03 -9.78
CA LYS A 76 4.30 -8.18 -10.48
C LYS A 76 3.80 -6.76 -10.64
N THR A 77 4.74 -5.83 -10.73
CA THR A 77 4.44 -4.47 -11.18
C THR A 77 4.28 -4.43 -12.70
N ALA A 78 3.71 -3.34 -13.23
CA ALA A 78 3.59 -3.15 -14.67
C ALA A 78 4.97 -3.12 -15.37
N ALA A 79 5.98 -2.57 -14.70
CA ALA A 79 7.34 -2.51 -15.20
C ALA A 79 8.00 -3.90 -15.25
N GLU A 80 7.87 -4.68 -14.16
CA GLU A 80 8.38 -6.07 -14.10
C GLU A 80 7.74 -6.96 -15.18
N LEU A 81 6.41 -6.84 -15.36
CA LEU A 81 5.70 -7.59 -16.38
C LEU A 81 6.11 -7.17 -17.79
N SER A 82 6.27 -5.87 -18.03
CA SER A 82 6.74 -5.32 -19.31
C SER A 82 8.12 -5.88 -19.68
N ALA A 83 9.06 -5.88 -18.73
CA ALA A 83 10.40 -6.42 -18.93
C ALA A 83 10.38 -7.93 -19.25
N GLU A 84 9.54 -8.70 -18.54
CA GLU A 84 9.43 -10.14 -18.79
C GLU A 84 8.85 -10.46 -20.15
N ILE A 85 7.78 -9.73 -20.56
CA ILE A 85 7.19 -9.92 -21.89
C ILE A 85 8.21 -9.57 -22.97
N ALA A 86 8.96 -8.46 -22.81
CA ALA A 86 10.01 -8.06 -23.73
C ALA A 86 11.11 -9.14 -23.83
N ALA A 87 11.57 -9.68 -22.70
CA ALA A 87 12.57 -10.74 -22.69
C ALA A 87 12.10 -11.99 -23.47
N ARG A 88 10.89 -12.49 -23.17
CA ARG A 88 10.33 -13.68 -23.84
C ARG A 88 10.08 -13.49 -25.33
N LEU A 89 9.63 -12.29 -25.74
CA LEU A 89 9.48 -11.97 -27.17
C LEU A 89 10.84 -11.86 -27.85
N GLY A 90 11.85 -11.34 -27.15
CA GLY A 90 13.23 -11.17 -27.67
C GLY A 90 13.98 -12.46 -27.89
N GLU A 91 13.63 -13.54 -27.16
CA GLU A 91 14.32 -14.85 -27.29
C GLU A 91 14.18 -15.48 -28.68
N LYS A 92 12.99 -15.35 -29.34
CA LYS A 92 12.68 -16.09 -30.55
C LYS A 92 11.93 -15.31 -31.63
N TYR A 93 11.25 -14.20 -31.29
CA TYR A 93 10.24 -13.61 -32.20
C TYR A 93 10.60 -12.21 -32.68
N LEU A 94 11.20 -11.35 -31.84
CA LEU A 94 11.44 -9.96 -32.13
C LEU A 94 12.85 -9.54 -31.76
N GLN A 95 13.45 -8.64 -32.53
CA GLN A 95 14.73 -8.04 -32.17
C GLN A 95 14.45 -6.78 -31.32
N ASN A 96 14.95 -6.77 -30.09
CA ASN A 96 14.90 -5.62 -29.18
C ASN A 96 13.47 -5.07 -28.96
N PRO A 97 12.46 -5.90 -28.59
CA PRO A 97 11.08 -5.47 -28.49
C PRO A 97 10.89 -4.44 -27.37
N GLN A 98 10.16 -3.37 -27.69
CA GLN A 98 9.74 -2.37 -26.70
C GLN A 98 8.30 -2.67 -26.29
N VAL A 99 8.11 -3.03 -25.03
CA VAL A 99 6.80 -3.40 -24.46
C VAL A 99 6.39 -2.40 -23.40
N SER A 100 5.15 -1.95 -23.44
CA SER A 100 4.53 -1.14 -22.40
C SER A 100 3.32 -1.85 -21.84
N VAL A 101 3.24 -1.96 -20.54
CA VAL A 101 2.09 -2.50 -19.81
C VAL A 101 1.48 -1.38 -18.96
N VAL A 102 0.17 -1.20 -19.09
CA VAL A 102 -0.60 -0.23 -18.29
C VAL A 102 -1.78 -0.97 -17.67
N VAL A 103 -2.01 -0.75 -16.38
CA VAL A 103 -3.21 -1.27 -15.71
C VAL A 103 -4.40 -0.38 -16.10
N ALA A 104 -5.28 -0.94 -16.95
CA ALA A 104 -6.47 -0.22 -17.42
C ALA A 104 -7.58 -0.21 -16.36
N GLU A 105 -7.77 -1.35 -15.67
CA GLU A 105 -8.75 -1.48 -14.59
C GLU A 105 -8.15 -2.32 -13.45
N ALA A 106 -7.99 -1.70 -12.27
CA ALA A 106 -7.46 -2.34 -11.06
C ALA A 106 -8.60 -2.92 -10.22
N VAL A 107 -9.09 -4.08 -10.58
CA VAL A 107 -10.25 -4.73 -9.91
C VAL A 107 -9.82 -5.48 -8.65
N SER A 108 -8.58 -5.94 -8.58
CA SER A 108 -8.04 -6.72 -7.46
C SER A 108 -7.85 -5.90 -6.19
N GLN A 109 -7.67 -4.59 -6.31
CA GLN A 109 -7.39 -3.67 -5.20
C GLN A 109 -8.70 -3.22 -4.54
N LYS A 110 -9.22 -4.01 -3.61
CA LYS A 110 -10.45 -3.71 -2.89
C LYS A 110 -10.29 -3.89 -1.39
N VAL A 111 -11.01 -3.07 -0.62
CA VAL A 111 -11.16 -3.16 0.83
C VAL A 111 -12.62 -3.29 1.17
N SER A 112 -12.95 -4.13 2.15
CA SER A 112 -14.28 -4.18 2.75
C SER A 112 -14.33 -3.20 3.91
N VAL A 113 -15.37 -2.35 3.97
CA VAL A 113 -15.63 -1.48 5.12
C VAL A 113 -16.97 -1.87 5.72
N GLU A 114 -16.94 -2.27 6.97
CA GLU A 114 -18.09 -2.88 7.65
C GLU A 114 -18.33 -2.27 9.04
N GLY A 115 -19.45 -2.65 9.64
CA GLY A 115 -19.81 -2.22 10.99
C GLY A 115 -20.58 -0.92 11.02
N ALA A 116 -20.25 -0.04 11.96
CA ALA A 116 -20.99 1.19 12.19
C ALA A 116 -20.50 2.36 11.33
N VAL A 117 -20.56 2.21 10.02
CA VAL A 117 -20.33 3.25 9.01
C VAL A 117 -21.65 3.66 8.33
N ASN A 118 -21.67 4.78 7.63
CA ASN A 118 -22.87 5.24 6.93
C ASN A 118 -23.20 4.38 5.70
N GLU A 119 -22.17 3.95 4.93
CA GLU A 119 -22.31 3.04 3.81
C GLU A 119 -21.31 1.89 3.94
N ALA A 120 -21.75 0.75 4.46
CA ALA A 120 -20.95 -0.46 4.48
C ALA A 120 -20.88 -1.08 3.08
N GLY A 121 -19.71 -1.59 2.67
CA GLY A 121 -19.53 -2.16 1.35
C GLY A 121 -18.09 -2.46 1.01
N VAL A 122 -17.87 -2.81 -0.26
CA VAL A 122 -16.54 -3.05 -0.83
C VAL A 122 -16.14 -1.84 -1.68
N PHE A 123 -14.99 -1.25 -1.36
CA PHE A 123 -14.48 -0.05 -2.01
C PHE A 123 -13.17 -0.35 -2.73
N GLN A 124 -12.96 0.34 -3.84
CA GLN A 124 -11.73 0.20 -4.62
C GLN A 124 -10.64 1.12 -4.06
N LEU A 125 -9.46 0.57 -3.83
CA LEU A 125 -8.29 1.33 -3.44
C LEU A 125 -7.64 1.98 -4.67
N LYS A 126 -7.30 3.27 -4.56
CA LYS A 126 -6.62 4.02 -5.61
C LYS A 126 -5.23 4.43 -5.13
N GLY A 127 -4.25 3.57 -5.39
CA GLY A 127 -2.90 3.80 -4.88
C GLY A 127 -2.79 3.58 -3.36
N ARG A 128 -1.91 4.32 -2.70
CA ARG A 128 -1.76 4.23 -1.24
C ARG A 128 -2.97 4.89 -0.57
N THR A 129 -3.77 4.09 0.07
CA THR A 129 -4.99 4.52 0.75
C THR A 129 -4.84 4.31 2.26
N GLY A 130 -5.01 5.37 3.05
CA GLY A 130 -5.02 5.30 4.51
C GLY A 130 -6.37 4.84 5.05
N LEU A 131 -6.39 4.44 6.33
CA LEU A 131 -7.61 4.07 7.04
C LEU A 131 -8.66 5.19 7.03
N MET A 132 -8.21 6.43 7.18
CA MET A 132 -9.10 7.60 7.14
C MET A 132 -9.80 7.74 5.80
N GLU A 133 -9.08 7.52 4.70
CA GLU A 133 -9.62 7.59 3.35
C GLU A 133 -10.60 6.45 3.09
N ALA A 134 -10.28 5.21 3.51
CA ALA A 134 -11.16 4.06 3.37
C ALA A 134 -12.51 4.30 4.09
N ILE A 135 -12.48 4.85 5.29
CA ILE A 135 -13.69 5.23 6.03
C ILE A 135 -14.43 6.39 5.37
N ALA A 136 -13.72 7.37 4.79
CA ALA A 136 -14.34 8.47 4.06
C ALA A 136 -15.08 7.97 2.80
N GLN A 137 -14.57 6.96 2.09
CA GLN A 137 -15.28 6.31 0.99
C GLN A 137 -16.59 5.67 1.45
N ALA A 138 -16.64 5.13 2.68
CA ALA A 138 -17.83 4.61 3.32
C ALA A 138 -18.73 5.71 3.94
N LYS A 139 -18.54 6.99 3.55
CA LYS A 139 -19.23 8.20 4.04
C LYS A 139 -19.09 8.43 5.56
N GLY A 140 -17.96 7.95 6.11
CA GLY A 140 -17.63 8.13 7.52
C GLY A 140 -18.33 7.16 8.46
N GLU A 141 -18.02 7.27 9.74
CA GLU A 141 -18.68 6.52 10.79
C GLU A 141 -20.14 6.99 10.98
N SER A 142 -21.01 6.04 11.28
CA SER A 142 -22.42 6.33 11.57
C SER A 142 -22.59 6.97 12.96
N ARG A 143 -23.78 7.49 13.24
CA ARG A 143 -24.09 8.08 14.56
C ARG A 143 -23.89 7.11 15.75
N THR A 144 -23.95 5.82 15.51
CA THR A 144 -23.76 4.76 16.51
C THR A 144 -22.36 4.17 16.48
N GLY A 145 -21.50 4.67 15.58
CA GLY A 145 -20.13 4.24 15.45
C GLY A 145 -19.22 4.78 16.57
N ASN A 146 -18.27 3.98 16.99
CA ASN A 146 -17.26 4.40 17.95
C ASN A 146 -15.94 4.67 17.21
N PRO A 147 -15.56 5.93 16.95
CA PRO A 147 -14.36 6.28 16.21
C PRO A 147 -13.05 5.90 16.95
N ARG A 148 -13.12 5.55 18.23
CA ARG A 148 -11.97 5.08 19.00
C ARG A 148 -11.79 3.57 18.94
N ARG A 149 -12.72 2.87 18.33
CA ARG A 149 -12.71 1.42 18.20
C ARG A 149 -12.91 1.03 16.74
N VAL A 150 -11.86 1.17 15.98
CA VAL A 150 -11.78 0.74 14.59
C VAL A 150 -10.72 -0.32 14.47
N ALA A 151 -10.96 -1.35 13.66
CA ALA A 151 -9.99 -2.41 13.41
C ALA A 151 -9.78 -2.59 11.92
N ILE A 152 -8.55 -2.96 11.56
CA ILE A 152 -8.21 -3.55 10.27
C ILE A 152 -7.98 -5.03 10.51
N VAL A 153 -8.73 -5.86 9.82
CA VAL A 153 -8.54 -7.32 9.78
C VAL A 153 -7.86 -7.67 8.47
N ARG A 154 -6.71 -8.32 8.55
CA ARG A 154 -5.88 -8.71 7.42
C ARG A 154 -5.57 -10.20 7.49
N SER A 155 -5.57 -10.88 6.35
CA SER A 155 -5.08 -12.24 6.26
C SER A 155 -3.55 -12.22 6.08
N VAL A 156 -2.82 -12.76 7.05
CA VAL A 156 -1.37 -12.91 6.99
C VAL A 156 -1.06 -14.40 7.06
N ASP A 157 -0.40 -14.93 6.05
CA ASP A 157 -0.09 -16.37 5.92
C ASP A 157 -1.33 -17.27 6.03
N GLY A 158 -2.47 -16.78 5.54
CA GLY A 158 -3.75 -17.50 5.58
C GLY A 158 -4.49 -17.41 6.92
N ALA A 159 -3.91 -16.80 7.94
CA ALA A 159 -4.56 -16.58 9.23
C ALA A 159 -5.06 -15.12 9.35
N PRO A 160 -6.31 -14.90 9.81
CA PRO A 160 -6.82 -13.56 10.02
C PRO A 160 -6.17 -12.94 11.26
N GLN A 161 -5.74 -11.70 11.14
CA GLN A 161 -5.14 -10.91 12.21
C GLN A 161 -5.84 -9.56 12.29
N ALA A 162 -5.99 -9.00 13.50
CA ALA A 162 -6.67 -7.74 13.70
C ALA A 162 -5.79 -6.71 14.43
N ALA A 163 -5.70 -5.51 13.86
CA ALA A 163 -5.08 -4.35 14.51
C ALA A 163 -6.14 -3.29 14.82
N ARG A 164 -6.05 -2.67 16.01
CA ARG A 164 -7.02 -1.67 16.49
C ARG A 164 -6.47 -0.26 16.36
N PHE A 165 -7.34 0.69 16.00
CA PHE A 165 -7.00 2.08 15.77
C PHE A 165 -8.01 3.03 16.39
N ASP A 166 -7.54 4.23 16.76
CA ASP A 166 -8.35 5.35 17.24
C ASP A 166 -8.34 6.47 16.20
N LEU A 167 -9.44 6.63 15.46
CA LEU A 167 -9.56 7.68 14.45
C LEU A 167 -9.50 9.08 15.03
N VAL A 168 -9.90 9.27 16.30
CA VAL A 168 -9.79 10.58 16.95
C VAL A 168 -8.34 10.95 17.19
N ALA A 169 -7.51 9.97 17.56
CA ALA A 169 -6.07 10.18 17.71
C ALA A 169 -5.39 10.45 16.35
N ILE A 170 -5.78 9.71 15.30
CA ILE A 170 -5.26 9.90 13.93
C ILE A 170 -5.65 11.29 13.40
N ARG A 171 -6.92 11.68 13.49
CA ARG A 171 -7.40 13.03 13.08
C ARG A 171 -6.70 14.16 13.81
N ALA A 172 -6.33 13.94 15.05
CA ALA A 172 -5.59 14.91 15.87
C ALA A 172 -4.06 14.89 15.65
N GLY A 173 -3.56 14.09 14.70
CA GLY A 173 -2.13 13.94 14.43
C GLY A 173 -1.33 13.26 15.54
N ARG A 174 -1.99 12.63 16.53
CA ARG A 174 -1.35 11.93 17.65
C ARG A 174 -1.03 10.46 17.35
N ALA A 175 -1.59 9.91 16.30
CA ALA A 175 -1.31 8.58 15.79
C ALA A 175 -1.13 8.62 14.27
N ARG A 176 -0.34 7.71 13.73
CA ARG A 176 -0.20 7.56 12.27
C ARG A 176 -1.49 6.99 11.68
N ASP A 177 -1.84 7.44 10.48
CA ASP A 177 -2.87 6.81 9.66
C ASP A 177 -2.28 5.55 9.02
N PRO A 178 -2.78 4.34 9.38
CA PRO A 178 -2.25 3.11 8.81
C PRO A 178 -2.68 2.96 7.35
N GLU A 179 -1.81 2.37 6.56
CA GLU A 179 -2.12 2.01 5.18
C GLU A 179 -3.02 0.78 5.13
N VAL A 180 -4.10 0.89 4.36
CA VAL A 180 -5.04 -0.20 4.06
C VAL A 180 -4.64 -0.82 2.73
N VAL A 181 -4.54 -2.15 2.69
CA VAL A 181 -4.16 -2.88 1.49
C VAL A 181 -5.31 -3.75 0.97
N ALA A 182 -5.15 -4.26 -0.24
CA ALA A 182 -6.14 -5.14 -0.86
C ALA A 182 -6.42 -6.38 0.00
N GLY A 183 -7.70 -6.71 0.13
CA GLY A 183 -8.15 -7.83 0.96
C GLY A 183 -8.35 -7.51 2.43
N ASP A 184 -8.00 -6.30 2.89
CA ASP A 184 -8.29 -5.87 4.25
C ASP A 184 -9.80 -5.71 4.47
N THR A 185 -10.23 -5.98 5.70
CA THR A 185 -11.57 -5.61 6.19
C THR A 185 -11.44 -4.58 7.30
N VAL A 186 -11.95 -3.39 7.05
CA VAL A 186 -12.05 -2.31 8.05
C VAL A 186 -13.37 -2.46 8.78
N VAL A 187 -13.31 -2.59 10.10
CA VAL A 187 -14.51 -2.75 10.95
C VAL A 187 -14.61 -1.58 11.94
N VAL A 188 -15.70 -0.84 11.86
CA VAL A 188 -16.00 0.22 12.85
C VAL A 188 -16.96 -0.35 13.90
N ASP A 189 -16.54 -0.31 15.17
CA ASP A 189 -17.40 -0.76 16.27
C ASP A 189 -18.58 0.18 16.50
N GLY A 190 -19.67 -0.37 17.00
CA GLY A 190 -20.88 0.40 17.32
C GLY A 190 -22.00 -0.48 17.88
N SER A 191 -23.05 0.13 18.36
CA SER A 191 -24.14 -0.57 19.05
C SER A 191 -24.81 -1.68 18.22
N ARG A 192 -24.85 -1.54 16.89
CA ARG A 192 -25.36 -2.56 15.96
C ARG A 192 -24.30 -3.54 15.49
N ALA A 193 -23.04 -3.17 15.50
CA ALA A 193 -21.90 -3.94 15.03
C ALA A 193 -21.22 -4.80 16.12
N GLY A 194 -21.71 -4.77 17.35
CA GLY A 194 -21.06 -5.42 18.49
C GLY A 194 -20.86 -6.94 18.37
N ARG A 195 -21.70 -7.65 17.59
CA ARG A 195 -21.48 -9.07 17.27
C ARG A 195 -20.35 -9.26 16.27
N LEU A 196 -20.32 -8.45 15.23
CA LEU A 196 -19.27 -8.46 14.22
C LEU A 196 -17.91 -8.11 14.85
N TRP A 197 -17.88 -7.09 15.69
CA TRP A 197 -16.69 -6.69 16.43
C TRP A 197 -16.16 -7.83 17.30
N ARG A 198 -17.00 -8.48 18.11
CA ARG A 198 -16.58 -9.62 18.93
C ARG A 198 -16.02 -10.77 18.10
N ASN A 199 -16.75 -11.17 17.05
CA ASN A 199 -16.36 -12.32 16.25
C ASN A 199 -15.11 -12.07 15.39
N LEU A 200 -14.90 -10.84 14.88
CA LEU A 200 -13.79 -10.54 13.99
C LEU A 200 -12.58 -9.89 14.68
N VAL A 201 -12.77 -9.31 15.85
CA VAL A 201 -11.70 -8.52 16.48
C VAL A 201 -11.32 -9.04 17.86
N GLU A 202 -12.29 -9.44 18.69
CA GLU A 202 -11.99 -9.88 20.07
C GLU A 202 -11.54 -11.33 20.15
N THR A 203 -11.90 -12.18 19.18
CA THR A 203 -11.50 -13.59 19.13
C THR A 203 -10.19 -13.83 18.40
N LEU A 204 -9.70 -12.84 17.63
CA LEU A 204 -8.45 -12.95 16.90
C LEU A 204 -7.24 -12.55 17.76
N PRO A 205 -6.08 -13.18 17.56
CA PRO A 205 -4.86 -12.72 18.20
C PRO A 205 -4.60 -11.25 17.83
N ALA A 206 -4.48 -10.40 18.85
CA ALA A 206 -4.16 -8.99 18.63
C ALA A 206 -2.74 -8.86 18.13
N LEU A 207 -2.56 -8.45 16.88
CA LEU A 207 -1.28 -7.93 16.46
C LEU A 207 -1.09 -6.55 17.08
N ILE A 208 -0.11 -6.46 17.92
CA ILE A 208 0.48 -5.20 18.33
C ILE A 208 1.23 -4.69 17.13
N VAL A 209 0.59 -3.78 16.39
CA VAL A 209 1.19 -3.04 15.26
C VAL A 209 1.64 -3.93 14.09
N PHE A 210 1.01 -3.79 12.94
CA PHE A 210 1.67 -4.20 11.70
C PHE A 210 2.98 -3.42 11.63
N SER A 211 4.11 -4.08 11.89
CA SER A 211 5.43 -3.51 11.67
C SER A 211 5.53 -3.21 10.20
N TYR A 212 5.45 -1.94 9.86
CA TYR A 212 5.77 -1.46 8.53
C TYR A 212 7.29 -1.56 8.38
N LEU A 213 7.74 -2.59 7.74
CA LEU A 213 9.06 -2.66 7.09
C LEU A 213 8.91 -2.25 5.64
#